data_9dff0860ead8b467f526ec051ffcb48f
#
_entry.id   9dff0860ead8b467f526ec051ffcb48f
#
_cell.length_a   1.000
_cell.length_b   1.000
_cell.length_c   1.000
_cell.angle_alpha   90.00
_cell.angle_beta   90.00
_cell.angle_gamma   90.00
#
_symmetry.space_group_name_H-M   'P 1'
#
loop_
_entity.id
_entity.type
_entity.pdbx_description
1 polymer ?
#
loop_
_entity_poly.entity_id
_entity_poly.type
_entity_poly.pdbx_seq_one_letter_code
_entity_poly.pdbx_strand_id
1 'polypeptide(L)'
;MLIEKRITQLEAHFEKTELKSFDPYDGLNTPLRKLFFKIRILERLWLQFIRLIPINIRSLVGIKKMVHLKTVSDLLSASSILYEKINDEKYLLNAEKYFIILGNMDLKQSNGSGWGLRFYFTTRFVQANENSANLFNTINVLNSLLDYYNINKKLDNEEECLKIKKLIDLTINFIVTELGYTETESTLIWNYWEGLKTPVYNVNALMVGFLARYKKMFGENIYDEHIQKTIEFLRQGQNTDGSWNYSAGSEAEFIDGFHTGYILEGLSIAKLNGVIFDEIFFDKGVKYFLENFFTEDFLPKYYNNSLFPIDGQNFAQALQTLYYIHKINATKDKMIENTFEQTDKILWNEKGYYSYMKTKYFTYTPAMDRWVNAPMYLALSYLY
;
A
#
# COMPACT_ATOMS: atom_id res chain seq x y z
N MET A 1 22.87 8.55 7.36
CA MET A 1 23.25 9.80 6.63
C MET A 1 22.07 10.45 5.91
N LEU A 2 21.82 10.29 4.59
CA LEU A 2 20.65 10.97 3.97
C LEU A 2 19.32 10.31 4.36
N ILE A 3 19.23 8.99 4.32
CA ILE A 3 18.05 8.22 4.72
C ILE A 3 17.65 8.56 6.16
N GLU A 4 18.55 8.48 7.11
CA GLU A 4 18.33 8.83 8.52
C GLU A 4 17.82 10.27 8.68
N LYS A 5 18.44 11.23 7.96
CA LYS A 5 17.98 12.62 7.94
C LYS A 5 16.52 12.73 7.45
N ARG A 6 16.15 11.99 6.39
CA ARG A 6 14.78 12.01 5.86
C ARG A 6 13.79 11.36 6.81
N ILE A 7 14.17 10.26 7.46
CA ILE A 7 13.36 9.63 8.53
C ILE A 7 13.06 10.65 9.61
N THR A 8 14.08 11.30 10.20
CA THR A 8 13.90 12.31 11.25
C THR A 8 13.04 13.49 10.80
N GLN A 9 13.19 13.95 9.55
CA GLN A 9 12.39 15.05 9.03
C GLN A 9 10.92 14.67 8.80
N LEU A 10 10.65 13.45 8.34
CA LEU A 10 9.29 12.93 8.19
C LEU A 10 8.62 12.72 9.55
N GLU A 11 9.34 12.24 10.56
CA GLU A 11 8.83 12.15 11.94
C GLU A 11 8.38 13.52 12.47
N ALA A 12 9.23 14.53 12.32
CA ALA A 12 8.88 15.90 12.70
C ALA A 12 7.65 16.43 11.92
N HIS A 13 7.51 16.06 10.63
CA HIS A 13 6.33 16.37 9.84
C HIS A 13 5.08 15.71 10.39
N PHE A 14 5.10 14.40 10.67
CA PHE A 14 3.96 13.66 11.22
C PHE A 14 3.56 14.15 12.62
N GLU A 15 4.51 14.48 13.46
CA GLU A 15 4.25 15.08 14.77
C GLU A 15 3.58 16.45 14.63
N LYS A 16 4.15 17.35 13.85
CA LYS A 16 3.63 18.70 13.60
C LYS A 16 2.22 18.69 13.01
N THR A 17 1.88 17.72 12.18
CA THR A 17 0.56 17.61 11.54
C THR A 17 -0.44 16.79 12.34
N GLU A 18 -0.04 16.21 13.47
CA GLU A 18 -0.84 15.24 14.22
C GLU A 18 -1.38 14.12 13.32
N LEU A 19 -0.60 13.66 12.36
CA LEU A 19 -0.95 12.68 11.33
C LEU A 19 -2.09 13.12 10.38
N LYS A 20 -2.53 14.38 10.44
CA LYS A 20 -3.64 14.88 9.63
C LYS A 20 -3.14 15.46 8.31
N SER A 21 -3.59 14.90 7.20
CA SER A 21 -3.28 15.39 5.86
C SER A 21 -4.51 15.39 4.95
N PHE A 22 -4.37 16.01 3.78
CA PHE A 22 -5.26 15.80 2.67
C PHE A 22 -4.90 14.50 1.94
N ASP A 23 -5.82 14.05 1.08
CA ASP A 23 -5.66 12.88 0.22
C ASP A 23 -5.94 13.21 -1.24
N PRO A 24 -5.26 12.60 -2.21
CA PRO A 24 -5.58 12.83 -3.62
C PRO A 24 -7.03 12.54 -4.00
N TYR A 25 -7.69 11.65 -3.27
CA TYR A 25 -9.04 11.16 -3.56
C TYR A 25 -10.11 11.65 -2.56
N ASP A 26 -9.79 12.61 -1.70
CA ASP A 26 -10.69 13.16 -0.68
C ASP A 26 -11.73 14.17 -1.20
N GLY A 27 -11.73 14.43 -2.51
CA GLY A 27 -12.54 15.48 -3.14
C GLY A 27 -14.03 15.43 -2.83
N LEU A 28 -14.59 14.26 -2.53
CA LEU A 28 -16.00 14.10 -2.17
C LEU A 28 -16.31 14.38 -0.68
N ASN A 29 -15.30 14.65 0.16
CA ASN A 29 -15.50 15.00 1.57
C ASN A 29 -15.83 16.49 1.79
N THR A 30 -16.37 17.13 0.79
CA THR A 30 -16.89 18.49 0.84
C THR A 30 -18.34 18.50 1.30
N PRO A 31 -18.79 19.50 2.11
CA PRO A 31 -20.19 19.72 2.41
C PRO A 31 -21.05 19.93 1.14
N LEU A 32 -20.44 20.43 0.07
CA LEU A 32 -21.10 20.65 -1.22
C LEU A 32 -21.58 19.36 -1.89
N ARG A 33 -21.03 18.19 -1.52
CA ARG A 33 -21.42 16.90 -2.09
C ARG A 33 -22.93 16.67 -2.08
N LYS A 34 -23.61 16.99 -0.99
CA LYS A 34 -25.05 16.80 -0.84
C LYS A 34 -25.90 17.64 -1.80
N LEU A 35 -25.35 18.78 -2.23
CA LEU A 35 -26.04 19.72 -3.11
C LEU A 35 -25.82 19.41 -4.60
N PHE A 36 -24.62 18.99 -4.99
CA PHE A 36 -24.22 18.94 -6.39
C PHE A 36 -23.97 17.52 -6.92
N PHE A 37 -23.71 16.54 -6.05
CA PHE A 37 -23.23 15.23 -6.47
C PHE A 37 -24.27 14.12 -6.21
N LYS A 38 -25.32 14.10 -7.03
CA LYS A 38 -26.30 12.99 -7.09
C LYS A 38 -26.02 12.04 -8.27
N ILE A 39 -25.12 12.43 -9.18
CA ILE A 39 -24.83 11.71 -10.43
C ILE A 39 -23.36 11.26 -10.39
N ARG A 40 -23.13 9.95 -10.41
CA ARG A 40 -21.79 9.31 -10.29
C ARG A 40 -20.74 9.88 -11.24
N ILE A 41 -21.12 10.25 -12.47
CA ILE A 41 -20.18 10.84 -13.42
C ILE A 41 -19.69 12.23 -12.96
N LEU A 42 -20.56 13.04 -12.36
CA LEU A 42 -20.18 14.36 -11.81
C LEU A 42 -19.28 14.21 -10.59
N GLU A 43 -19.53 13.23 -9.72
CA GLU A 43 -18.66 12.90 -8.59
C GLU A 43 -17.24 12.56 -9.08
N ARG A 44 -17.13 11.74 -10.14
CA ARG A 44 -15.83 11.37 -10.73
C ARG A 44 -15.11 12.56 -11.36
N LEU A 45 -15.83 13.41 -12.11
CA LEU A 45 -15.25 14.61 -12.70
C LEU A 45 -14.76 15.57 -11.63
N TRP A 46 -15.52 15.76 -10.55
CA TRP A 46 -15.12 16.59 -9.41
C TRP A 46 -13.88 16.03 -8.70
N LEU A 47 -13.83 14.73 -8.45
CA LEU A 47 -12.65 14.08 -7.88
C LEU A 47 -11.40 14.32 -8.72
N GLN A 48 -11.49 14.14 -10.05
CA GLN A 48 -10.37 14.39 -10.95
C GLN A 48 -9.99 15.87 -10.98
N PHE A 49 -10.96 16.78 -10.94
CA PHE A 49 -10.70 18.22 -10.86
C PHE A 49 -9.91 18.57 -9.59
N ILE A 50 -10.37 18.12 -8.41
CA ILE A 50 -9.67 18.38 -7.12
C ILE A 50 -8.29 17.71 -7.09
N ARG A 51 -8.14 16.54 -7.72
CA ARG A 51 -6.87 15.83 -7.80
C ARG A 51 -5.85 16.53 -8.69
N LEU A 52 -6.26 17.08 -9.82
CA LEU A 52 -5.39 17.58 -10.87
C LEU A 52 -5.21 19.10 -10.89
N ILE A 53 -6.04 19.84 -10.16
CA ILE A 53 -5.91 21.30 -10.10
C ILE A 53 -4.57 21.68 -9.43
N PRO A 54 -3.75 22.56 -10.04
CA PRO A 54 -2.44 22.93 -9.52
C PRO A 54 -2.44 23.59 -8.14
N ILE A 55 -3.53 24.27 -7.80
CA ILE A 55 -3.71 24.98 -6.54
C ILE A 55 -4.53 24.11 -5.59
N ASN A 56 -4.07 23.95 -4.37
CA ASN A 56 -4.83 23.20 -3.36
C ASN A 56 -6.00 24.02 -2.83
N ILE A 57 -7.18 23.82 -3.40
CA ILE A 57 -8.42 24.48 -3.00
C ILE A 57 -9.24 23.70 -1.96
N ARG A 58 -8.74 22.58 -1.45
CA ARG A 58 -9.50 21.67 -0.55
C ARG A 58 -10.11 22.39 0.63
N SER A 59 -9.33 23.22 1.33
CA SER A 59 -9.84 23.99 2.46
C SER A 59 -10.92 25.01 2.05
N LEU A 60 -10.81 25.61 0.87
CA LEU A 60 -11.80 26.58 0.36
C LEU A 60 -13.16 25.93 0.07
N VAL A 61 -13.15 24.66 -0.36
CA VAL A 61 -14.38 23.89 -0.62
C VAL A 61 -14.82 23.06 0.59
N GLY A 62 -14.24 23.31 1.76
CA GLY A 62 -14.65 22.69 3.03
C GLY A 62 -14.14 21.26 3.25
N ILE A 63 -13.19 20.75 2.46
CA ILE A 63 -12.53 19.47 2.69
C ILE A 63 -11.56 19.67 3.86
N LYS A 64 -11.65 18.78 4.86
CA LYS A 64 -10.81 18.84 6.07
C LYS A 64 -9.69 17.81 5.99
N LYS A 65 -8.54 18.14 6.56
CA LYS A 65 -7.46 17.16 6.81
C LYS A 65 -7.94 16.12 7.82
N MET A 66 -7.54 14.88 7.62
CA MET A 66 -7.89 13.79 8.51
C MET A 66 -6.71 12.82 8.69
N VAL A 67 -6.77 12.00 9.73
CA VAL A 67 -5.86 10.87 9.90
C VAL A 67 -6.32 9.76 8.96
N HIS A 68 -5.41 9.29 8.13
CA HIS A 68 -5.70 8.23 7.17
C HIS A 68 -5.18 6.89 7.67
N LEU A 69 -5.97 5.85 7.45
CA LEU A 69 -5.65 4.50 7.91
C LEU A 69 -4.28 4.02 7.41
N LYS A 70 -4.05 4.09 6.09
CA LYS A 70 -2.77 3.64 5.51
C LYS A 70 -1.58 4.41 6.07
N THR A 71 -1.74 5.70 6.39
CA THR A 71 -0.69 6.45 7.11
C THR A 71 -0.34 5.76 8.42
N VAL A 72 -1.35 5.41 9.22
CA VAL A 72 -1.13 4.80 10.55
C VAL A 72 -0.52 3.41 10.42
N SER A 73 -1.01 2.57 9.47
CA SER A 73 -0.47 1.23 9.26
C SER A 73 0.97 1.24 8.75
N ASP A 74 1.31 2.13 7.80
CA ASP A 74 2.68 2.26 7.31
C ASP A 74 3.64 2.74 8.42
N LEU A 75 3.18 3.67 9.28
CA LEU A 75 3.96 4.15 10.42
C LEU A 75 4.12 3.07 11.51
N LEU A 76 3.12 2.23 11.73
CA LEU A 76 3.22 1.08 12.64
C LEU A 76 4.27 0.08 12.14
N SER A 77 4.20 -0.32 10.86
CA SER A 77 5.21 -1.18 10.24
C SER A 77 6.60 -0.57 10.32
N ALA A 78 6.75 0.69 9.90
CA ALA A 78 8.04 1.36 9.87
C ALA A 78 8.66 1.51 11.27
N SER A 79 7.86 1.86 12.28
CA SER A 79 8.34 1.95 13.66
C SER A 79 8.77 0.58 14.20
N SER A 80 8.01 -0.47 13.89
CA SER A 80 8.38 -1.84 14.27
C SER A 80 9.71 -2.27 13.64
N ILE A 81 9.91 -1.98 12.35
CA ILE A 81 11.14 -2.29 11.60
C ILE A 81 12.33 -1.49 12.14
N LEU A 82 12.15 -0.19 12.41
CA LEU A 82 13.20 0.66 12.95
C LEU A 82 13.59 0.22 14.36
N TYR A 83 12.61 -0.15 15.20
CA TYR A 83 12.90 -0.73 16.51
C TYR A 83 13.76 -2.00 16.41
N GLU A 84 13.40 -2.93 15.51
CA GLU A 84 14.22 -4.14 15.28
C GLU A 84 15.65 -3.84 14.84
N LYS A 85 15.86 -2.79 14.04
CA LYS A 85 17.18 -2.45 13.49
C LYS A 85 18.06 -1.65 14.44
N ILE A 86 17.46 -0.73 15.21
CA ILE A 86 18.17 0.30 15.96
C ILE A 86 18.10 0.03 17.47
N ASN A 87 17.06 -0.67 17.94
CA ASN A 87 16.75 -0.92 19.34
C ASN A 87 16.60 0.38 20.18
N ASP A 88 15.99 1.42 19.57
CA ASP A 88 15.67 2.67 20.24
C ASP A 88 14.22 2.65 20.72
N GLU A 89 14.02 2.82 22.04
CA GLU A 89 12.72 2.80 22.73
C GLU A 89 11.69 3.75 22.11
N LYS A 90 12.15 4.85 21.52
CA LYS A 90 11.29 5.80 20.79
C LYS A 90 10.43 5.09 19.73
N TYR A 91 11.00 4.14 19.00
CA TYR A 91 10.26 3.42 17.95
C TYR A 91 9.28 2.41 18.52
N LEU A 92 9.58 1.81 19.67
CA LEU A 92 8.62 0.96 20.38
C LEU A 92 7.41 1.78 20.83
N LEU A 93 7.61 2.91 21.50
CA LEU A 93 6.55 3.82 21.93
C LEU A 93 5.71 4.35 20.75
N ASN A 94 6.35 4.62 19.62
CA ASN A 94 5.65 5.01 18.41
C ASN A 94 4.79 3.86 17.86
N ALA A 95 5.29 2.63 17.83
CA ALA A 95 4.53 1.46 17.39
C ALA A 95 3.30 1.24 18.29
N GLU A 96 3.44 1.30 19.60
CA GLU A 96 2.33 1.20 20.58
C GLU A 96 1.27 2.28 20.31
N LYS A 97 1.70 3.54 20.15
CA LYS A 97 0.82 4.67 19.80
C LYS A 97 0.02 4.40 18.52
N TYR A 98 0.69 3.95 17.45
CA TYR A 98 0.04 3.70 16.17
C TYR A 98 -0.88 2.49 16.22
N PHE A 99 -0.54 1.45 16.96
CA PHE A 99 -1.42 0.31 17.21
C PHE A 99 -2.72 0.73 17.90
N ILE A 100 -2.68 1.57 18.93
CA ILE A 100 -3.87 2.12 19.61
C ILE A 100 -4.71 2.95 18.64
N ILE A 101 -4.10 3.82 17.84
CA ILE A 101 -4.83 4.63 16.85
C ILE A 101 -5.51 3.72 15.82
N LEU A 102 -4.82 2.67 15.35
CA LEU A 102 -5.33 1.71 14.38
C LEU A 102 -6.57 0.97 14.91
N GLY A 103 -6.53 0.50 16.16
CA GLY A 103 -7.66 -0.14 16.83
C GLY A 103 -8.90 0.75 16.91
N ASN A 104 -8.71 2.07 17.10
CA ASN A 104 -9.80 3.05 17.08
C ASN A 104 -10.36 3.33 15.66
N MET A 105 -9.65 2.91 14.63
CA MET A 105 -10.07 3.06 13.23
C MET A 105 -10.75 1.80 12.66
N ASP A 106 -10.83 0.74 13.41
CA ASP A 106 -11.56 -0.48 13.05
C ASP A 106 -13.05 -0.17 12.78
N LEU A 107 -13.56 -0.65 11.67
CA LEU A 107 -14.96 -0.45 11.26
C LEU A 107 -15.92 -1.43 11.94
N LYS A 108 -15.40 -2.39 12.73
CA LYS A 108 -16.18 -3.39 13.51
C LYS A 108 -17.28 -4.03 12.68
N GLN A 109 -16.87 -4.86 11.74
CA GLN A 109 -17.78 -5.60 10.87
C GLN A 109 -18.52 -6.70 11.65
N SER A 110 -19.62 -7.23 11.10
CA SER A 110 -20.48 -8.22 11.81
C SER A 110 -19.71 -9.51 12.16
N ASN A 111 -18.78 -9.95 11.32
CA ASN A 111 -18.02 -11.18 11.53
C ASN A 111 -16.52 -10.94 11.79
N GLY A 112 -16.12 -9.73 12.18
CA GLY A 112 -14.74 -9.45 12.48
C GLY A 112 -14.36 -7.98 12.35
N SER A 113 -13.11 -7.73 12.06
CA SER A 113 -12.51 -6.40 11.94
C SER A 113 -12.11 -6.10 10.50
N GLY A 114 -12.47 -4.93 9.98
CA GLY A 114 -12.14 -4.52 8.63
C GLY A 114 -11.78 -3.05 8.56
N TRP A 115 -11.01 -2.67 7.56
CA TRP A 115 -10.54 -1.30 7.38
C TRP A 115 -10.75 -0.78 5.97
N GLY A 116 -11.02 0.53 5.87
CA GLY A 116 -11.28 1.23 4.63
C GLY A 116 -10.68 2.63 4.58
N LEU A 117 -11.05 3.38 3.55
CA LEU A 117 -10.55 4.75 3.35
C LEU A 117 -11.09 5.75 4.38
N ARG A 118 -12.23 5.47 5.02
CA ARG A 118 -12.96 6.33 5.96
C ARG A 118 -13.40 7.68 5.36
N PHE A 119 -13.57 7.71 4.05
CA PHE A 119 -14.13 8.84 3.32
C PHE A 119 -14.84 8.39 2.05
N TYR A 120 -15.71 9.24 1.51
CA TYR A 120 -16.43 8.96 0.27
C TYR A 120 -15.49 8.91 -0.93
N PHE A 121 -15.57 7.81 -1.66
CA PHE A 121 -14.74 7.52 -2.82
C PHE A 121 -15.57 6.93 -3.94
N THR A 122 -15.33 7.35 -5.18
CA THR A 122 -16.00 6.80 -6.35
C THR A 122 -15.01 6.59 -7.50
N THR A 123 -15.17 5.45 -8.17
CA THR A 123 -14.47 5.12 -9.41
C THR A 123 -15.48 4.70 -10.45
N ARG A 124 -15.02 4.20 -11.62
CA ARG A 124 -15.94 3.57 -12.58
C ARG A 124 -16.53 2.25 -12.03
N PHE A 125 -15.84 1.58 -11.12
CA PHE A 125 -16.21 0.26 -10.61
C PHE A 125 -16.93 0.33 -9.25
N VAL A 126 -16.46 1.17 -8.35
CA VAL A 126 -16.92 1.19 -6.95
C VAL A 126 -17.40 2.57 -6.54
N GLN A 127 -18.39 2.58 -5.65
CA GLN A 127 -18.79 3.75 -4.87
C GLN A 127 -18.78 3.32 -3.39
N ALA A 128 -17.86 3.91 -2.63
CA ALA A 128 -17.62 3.57 -1.23
C ALA A 128 -17.90 4.78 -0.34
N ASN A 129 -18.34 4.54 0.88
CA ASN A 129 -18.51 5.54 1.92
C ASN A 129 -17.47 5.36 3.04
N GLU A 130 -17.54 6.20 4.06
CA GLU A 130 -16.62 6.20 5.20
C GLU A 130 -16.61 4.88 6.01
N ASN A 131 -17.64 4.04 5.86
CA ASN A 131 -17.77 2.77 6.58
C ASN A 131 -17.46 1.55 5.68
N SER A 132 -17.07 1.76 4.45
CA SER A 132 -16.76 0.67 3.52
C SER A 132 -15.33 0.15 3.76
N ALA A 133 -15.21 -1.08 4.25
CA ALA A 133 -13.93 -1.77 4.31
C ALA A 133 -13.51 -2.30 2.94
N ASN A 134 -12.21 -2.47 2.72
CA ASN A 134 -11.70 -3.07 1.50
C ASN A 134 -10.43 -3.89 1.74
N LEU A 135 -10.16 -4.82 0.84
CA LEU A 135 -9.07 -5.77 0.97
C LEU A 135 -7.70 -5.08 1.06
N PHE A 136 -7.42 -4.08 0.22
CA PHE A 136 -6.12 -3.39 0.18
C PHE A 136 -5.77 -2.74 1.53
N ASN A 137 -6.68 -1.94 2.09
CA ASN A 137 -6.44 -1.30 3.39
C ASN A 137 -6.35 -2.33 4.51
N THR A 138 -7.18 -3.37 4.47
CA THR A 138 -7.19 -4.44 5.47
C THR A 138 -5.88 -5.25 5.45
N ILE A 139 -5.32 -5.57 4.26
CA ILE A 139 -4.01 -6.23 4.15
C ILE A 139 -2.87 -5.34 4.67
N ASN A 140 -2.89 -4.03 4.40
CA ASN A 140 -1.88 -3.12 4.96
C ASN A 140 -1.88 -3.15 6.49
N VAL A 141 -3.07 -3.14 7.10
CA VAL A 141 -3.21 -3.29 8.56
C VAL A 141 -2.68 -4.64 9.02
N LEU A 142 -3.09 -5.73 8.38
CA LEU A 142 -2.63 -7.08 8.74
C LEU A 142 -1.10 -7.22 8.69
N ASN A 143 -0.45 -6.65 7.67
CA ASN A 143 1.00 -6.64 7.59
C ASN A 143 1.65 -5.84 8.72
N SER A 144 1.08 -4.67 9.07
CA SER A 144 1.59 -3.87 10.19
C SER A 144 1.39 -4.56 11.55
N LEU A 145 0.31 -5.31 11.71
CA LEU A 145 0.07 -6.13 12.90
C LEU A 145 1.08 -7.28 13.01
N LEU A 146 1.48 -7.92 11.89
CA LEU A 146 2.53 -8.93 11.90
C LEU A 146 3.90 -8.34 12.28
N ASP A 147 4.23 -7.14 11.80
CA ASP A 147 5.46 -6.44 12.19
C ASP A 147 5.46 -6.12 13.68
N TYR A 148 4.34 -5.59 14.21
CA TYR A 148 4.18 -5.28 15.62
C TYR A 148 4.15 -6.53 16.52
N TYR A 149 3.53 -7.61 16.06
CA TYR A 149 3.58 -8.91 16.75
C TYR A 149 5.02 -9.41 16.88
N ASN A 150 5.82 -9.28 15.84
CA ASN A 150 7.19 -9.77 15.81
C ASN A 150 8.08 -9.08 16.88
N ILE A 151 7.95 -7.77 17.05
CA ILE A 151 8.71 -7.07 18.12
C ILE A 151 8.21 -7.42 19.51
N ASN A 152 6.88 -7.55 19.72
CA ASN A 152 6.34 -7.96 21.03
C ASN A 152 6.72 -9.40 21.38
N LYS A 153 6.80 -10.30 20.40
CA LYS A 153 7.31 -11.67 20.60
C LYS A 153 8.77 -11.68 21.01
N LYS A 154 9.62 -10.81 20.45
CA LYS A 154 11.02 -10.68 20.85
C LYS A 154 11.21 -10.07 22.24
N LEU A 155 10.23 -9.31 22.72
CA LEU A 155 10.17 -8.71 24.05
C LEU A 155 9.50 -9.62 25.09
N ASP A 156 9.13 -10.85 24.70
CA ASP A 156 8.38 -11.80 25.54
C ASP A 156 7.06 -11.22 26.11
N ASN A 157 6.45 -10.27 25.41
CA ASN A 157 5.17 -9.64 25.77
C ASN A 157 3.98 -10.52 25.29
N GLU A 158 3.76 -11.63 26.00
CA GLU A 158 2.73 -12.62 25.61
C GLU A 158 1.32 -12.04 25.58
N GLU A 159 0.98 -11.16 26.53
CA GLU A 159 -0.36 -10.55 26.58
C GLU A 159 -0.67 -9.74 25.31
N GLU A 160 0.29 -8.91 24.87
CA GLU A 160 0.12 -8.11 23.66
C GLU A 160 0.14 -8.99 22.41
N CYS A 161 0.97 -10.02 22.37
CA CYS A 161 0.97 -11.02 21.30
C CYS A 161 -0.40 -11.70 21.14
N LEU A 162 -1.06 -12.07 22.25
CA LEU A 162 -2.41 -12.66 22.20
C LEU A 162 -3.46 -11.67 21.67
N LYS A 163 -3.40 -10.41 22.08
CA LYS A 163 -4.30 -9.35 21.58
C LYS A 163 -4.14 -9.15 20.08
N ILE A 164 -2.90 -9.04 19.62
CA ILE A 164 -2.58 -8.83 18.19
C ILE A 164 -3.03 -10.04 17.38
N LYS A 165 -2.70 -11.27 17.81
CA LYS A 165 -3.11 -12.50 17.12
C LYS A 165 -4.63 -12.60 16.99
N LYS A 166 -5.36 -12.34 18.07
CA LYS A 166 -6.83 -12.31 18.05
C LYS A 166 -7.38 -11.31 17.03
N LEU A 167 -6.78 -10.10 16.95
CA LEU A 167 -7.20 -9.10 15.98
C LEU A 167 -6.92 -9.55 14.54
N ILE A 168 -5.75 -10.17 14.29
CA ILE A 168 -5.41 -10.75 12.98
C ILE A 168 -6.43 -11.82 12.60
N ASP A 169 -6.78 -12.74 13.49
CA ASP A 169 -7.72 -13.83 13.21
C ASP A 169 -9.13 -13.31 12.92
N LEU A 170 -9.62 -12.34 13.69
CA LEU A 170 -10.89 -11.65 13.43
C LEU A 170 -10.89 -10.95 12.07
N THR A 171 -9.74 -10.38 11.67
CA THR A 171 -9.61 -9.71 10.38
C THR A 171 -9.59 -10.68 9.22
N ILE A 172 -8.89 -11.80 9.35
CA ILE A 172 -8.91 -12.88 8.33
C ILE A 172 -10.33 -13.43 8.20
N ASN A 173 -11.02 -13.65 9.33
CA ASN A 173 -12.42 -14.11 9.30
C ASN A 173 -13.31 -13.15 8.52
N PHE A 174 -13.19 -11.83 8.73
CA PHE A 174 -13.91 -10.82 7.95
C PHE A 174 -13.59 -10.92 6.45
N ILE A 175 -12.30 -11.07 6.08
CA ILE A 175 -11.92 -11.21 4.66
C ILE A 175 -12.56 -12.44 4.04
N VAL A 176 -12.55 -13.57 4.73
CA VAL A 176 -13.07 -14.84 4.22
C VAL A 176 -14.60 -14.83 4.12
N THR A 177 -15.30 -14.28 5.14
CA THR A 177 -16.75 -14.43 5.28
C THR A 177 -17.55 -13.26 4.72
N GLU A 178 -17.04 -12.03 4.77
CA GLU A 178 -17.76 -10.82 4.34
C GLU A 178 -17.23 -10.26 3.01
N LEU A 179 -15.93 -10.01 2.87
CA LEU A 179 -15.38 -9.63 1.57
C LEU A 179 -15.48 -10.80 0.58
N GLY A 180 -15.14 -11.98 1.04
CA GLY A 180 -15.24 -13.23 0.27
C GLY A 180 -14.26 -13.31 -0.90
N TYR A 181 -14.43 -14.36 -1.68
CA TYR A 181 -13.63 -14.63 -2.87
C TYR A 181 -14.47 -15.36 -3.91
N THR A 182 -13.96 -15.43 -5.13
CA THR A 182 -14.50 -16.29 -6.19
C THR A 182 -13.48 -17.41 -6.44
N GLU A 183 -13.95 -18.66 -6.43
CA GLU A 183 -13.10 -19.82 -6.58
C GLU A 183 -13.57 -20.70 -7.73
N THR A 184 -12.59 -21.27 -8.45
CA THR A 184 -12.76 -22.32 -9.43
C THR A 184 -11.96 -23.56 -8.98
N GLU A 185 -11.93 -24.61 -9.78
CA GLU A 185 -11.08 -25.78 -9.51
C GLU A 185 -9.61 -25.42 -9.34
N SER A 186 -9.08 -24.48 -10.17
CA SER A 186 -7.65 -24.15 -10.22
C SER A 186 -7.30 -22.77 -9.71
N THR A 187 -8.24 -21.82 -9.60
CA THR A 187 -7.95 -20.42 -9.25
C THR A 187 -8.83 -19.92 -8.12
N LEU A 188 -8.29 -18.95 -7.36
CA LEU A 188 -9.02 -18.21 -6.34
C LEU A 188 -8.73 -16.72 -6.49
N ILE A 189 -9.78 -15.91 -6.41
CA ILE A 189 -9.74 -14.46 -6.60
C ILE A 189 -10.41 -13.79 -5.41
N TRP A 190 -9.63 -13.11 -4.57
CA TRP A 190 -10.13 -12.35 -3.43
C TRP A 190 -10.84 -11.09 -3.90
N ASN A 191 -12.03 -10.81 -3.36
CA ASN A 191 -12.79 -9.62 -3.69
C ASN A 191 -12.14 -8.37 -3.09
N TYR A 192 -12.02 -7.32 -3.89
CA TYR A 192 -11.41 -6.06 -3.43
C TYR A 192 -12.35 -5.30 -2.46
N TRP A 193 -13.63 -5.27 -2.77
CA TRP A 193 -14.71 -4.64 -1.99
C TRP A 193 -15.85 -5.63 -1.83
N GLU A 194 -16.63 -5.48 -0.77
CA GLU A 194 -17.84 -6.26 -0.59
C GLU A 194 -18.75 -6.15 -1.82
N GLY A 195 -19.20 -7.28 -2.34
CA GLY A 195 -20.08 -7.38 -3.51
C GLY A 195 -19.43 -7.01 -4.86
N LEU A 196 -18.18 -6.60 -4.90
CA LEU A 196 -17.46 -6.27 -6.13
C LEU A 196 -16.53 -7.42 -6.55
N LYS A 197 -16.91 -8.12 -7.61
CA LYS A 197 -16.17 -9.27 -8.16
C LYS A 197 -15.14 -8.87 -9.24
N THR A 198 -14.65 -7.63 -9.25
CA THR A 198 -13.61 -7.21 -10.21
C THR A 198 -12.28 -7.86 -9.83
N PRO A 199 -11.71 -8.69 -10.71
CA PRO A 199 -10.50 -9.45 -10.40
C PRO A 199 -9.26 -8.58 -10.56
N VAL A 200 -8.82 -7.94 -9.48
CA VAL A 200 -7.68 -7.03 -9.44
C VAL A 200 -6.43 -7.77 -8.98
N TYR A 201 -5.37 -7.77 -9.80
CA TYR A 201 -4.18 -8.60 -9.56
C TYR A 201 -3.38 -8.18 -8.34
N ASN A 202 -3.13 -6.88 -8.14
CA ASN A 202 -2.24 -6.42 -7.08
C ASN A 202 -2.72 -6.76 -5.66
N VAL A 203 -4.02 -6.63 -5.36
CA VAL A 203 -4.55 -6.97 -4.03
C VAL A 203 -4.52 -8.47 -3.78
N ASN A 204 -4.67 -9.27 -4.83
CA ASN A 204 -4.55 -10.73 -4.76
C ASN A 204 -3.11 -11.16 -4.46
N ALA A 205 -2.12 -10.53 -5.10
CA ALA A 205 -0.71 -10.79 -4.81
C ALA A 205 -0.32 -10.37 -3.38
N LEU A 206 -0.80 -9.20 -2.91
CA LEU A 206 -0.56 -8.77 -1.53
C LEU A 206 -1.19 -9.73 -0.52
N MET A 207 -2.38 -10.28 -0.81
CA MET A 207 -3.00 -11.29 0.06
C MET A 207 -2.17 -12.57 0.12
N VAL A 208 -1.61 -13.03 -0.99
CA VAL A 208 -0.66 -14.15 -1.02
C VAL A 208 0.55 -13.89 -0.14
N GLY A 209 1.16 -12.71 -0.25
CA GLY A 209 2.30 -12.31 0.59
C GLY A 209 1.96 -12.30 2.08
N PHE A 210 0.81 -11.74 2.45
CA PHE A 210 0.32 -11.73 3.82
C PHE A 210 0.10 -13.16 4.36
N LEU A 211 -0.64 -14.00 3.64
CA LEU A 211 -0.92 -15.38 4.08
C LEU A 211 0.35 -16.21 4.23
N ALA A 212 1.36 -15.99 3.38
CA ALA A 212 2.67 -16.63 3.51
C ALA A 212 3.41 -16.20 4.79
N ARG A 213 3.38 -14.92 5.15
CA ARG A 213 3.91 -14.39 6.42
C ARG A 213 3.17 -14.98 7.62
N TYR A 214 1.83 -14.99 7.56
CA TYR A 214 0.98 -15.56 8.58
C TYR A 214 1.31 -17.03 8.83
N LYS A 215 1.36 -17.84 7.77
CA LYS A 215 1.77 -19.24 7.85
C LYS A 215 3.14 -19.42 8.52
N LYS A 216 4.14 -18.67 8.10
CA LYS A 216 5.49 -18.76 8.66
C LYS A 216 5.55 -18.35 10.13
N MET A 217 4.76 -17.34 10.53
CA MET A 217 4.77 -16.82 11.89
C MET A 217 4.05 -17.73 12.89
N PHE A 218 2.92 -18.30 12.50
CA PHE A 218 2.03 -19.06 13.38
C PHE A 218 2.05 -20.58 13.12
N GLY A 219 2.69 -21.05 12.05
CA GLY A 219 2.72 -22.48 11.69
C GLY A 219 1.40 -23.00 11.13
N GLU A 220 0.47 -22.14 10.73
CA GLU A 220 -0.87 -22.51 10.29
C GLU A 220 -0.94 -22.72 8.76
N ASN A 221 -1.30 -23.91 8.32
CA ASN A 221 -1.34 -24.30 6.90
C ASN A 221 -2.74 -24.25 6.26
N ILE A 222 -3.74 -23.74 6.99
CA ILE A 222 -5.15 -23.76 6.56
C ILE A 222 -5.41 -22.95 5.27
N TYR A 223 -4.50 -22.06 4.90
CA TYR A 223 -4.62 -21.21 3.70
C TYR A 223 -3.68 -21.63 2.56
N ASP A 224 -3.03 -22.80 2.62
CA ASP A 224 -2.09 -23.24 1.58
C ASP A 224 -2.75 -23.37 0.21
N GLU A 225 -3.94 -23.94 0.15
CA GLU A 225 -4.71 -24.06 -1.09
C GLU A 225 -5.12 -22.69 -1.63
N HIS A 226 -5.52 -21.77 -0.76
CA HIS A 226 -5.86 -20.40 -1.16
C HIS A 226 -4.65 -19.66 -1.75
N ILE A 227 -3.47 -19.83 -1.15
CA ILE A 227 -2.22 -19.27 -1.66
C ILE A 227 -1.93 -19.79 -3.07
N GLN A 228 -1.96 -21.13 -3.26
CA GLN A 228 -1.61 -21.75 -4.54
C GLN A 228 -2.61 -21.39 -5.65
N LYS A 229 -3.91 -21.44 -5.37
CA LYS A 229 -4.95 -21.05 -6.32
C LYS A 229 -4.91 -19.55 -6.68
N THR A 230 -4.54 -18.69 -5.71
CA THR A 230 -4.37 -17.27 -6.00
C THR A 230 -3.11 -17.01 -6.84
N ILE A 231 -2.02 -17.71 -6.60
CA ILE A 231 -0.81 -17.65 -7.45
C ILE A 231 -1.14 -18.10 -8.88
N GLU A 232 -1.92 -19.16 -9.03
CA GLU A 232 -2.34 -19.64 -10.35
C GLU A 232 -3.20 -18.57 -11.10
N PHE A 233 -4.09 -17.86 -10.39
CA PHE A 233 -4.80 -16.72 -10.96
C PHE A 233 -3.83 -15.62 -11.45
N LEU A 234 -2.80 -15.28 -10.68
CA LEU A 234 -1.79 -14.30 -11.06
C LEU A 234 -0.97 -14.77 -12.26
N ARG A 235 -0.62 -16.07 -12.31
CA ARG A 235 0.13 -16.67 -13.41
C ARG A 235 -0.66 -16.67 -14.72
N GLN A 236 -1.94 -17.03 -14.67
CA GLN A 236 -2.83 -17.01 -15.84
C GLN A 236 -3.07 -15.58 -16.37
N GLY A 237 -3.02 -14.58 -15.48
CA GLY A 237 -3.21 -13.17 -15.82
C GLY A 237 -1.95 -12.47 -16.34
N GLN A 238 -0.78 -13.12 -16.29
CA GLN A 238 0.45 -12.54 -16.80
C GLN A 238 0.49 -12.57 -18.33
N ASN A 239 0.77 -11.41 -18.93
CA ASN A 239 0.99 -11.29 -20.35
C ASN A 239 2.29 -12.01 -20.79
N THR A 240 2.43 -12.30 -22.09
CA THR A 240 3.60 -13.02 -22.64
C THR A 240 4.93 -12.31 -22.40
N ASP A 241 4.90 -10.96 -22.30
CA ASP A 241 6.06 -10.11 -22.01
C ASP A 241 6.42 -10.02 -20.50
N GLY A 242 5.62 -10.63 -19.62
CA GLY A 242 5.80 -10.63 -18.18
C GLY A 242 5.01 -9.54 -17.43
N SER A 243 4.28 -8.67 -18.12
CA SER A 243 3.45 -7.63 -17.52
C SER A 243 2.11 -8.17 -16.99
N TRP A 244 1.42 -7.32 -16.21
CA TRP A 244 0.01 -7.49 -15.85
C TRP A 244 -0.76 -6.22 -16.15
N ASN A 245 -1.96 -6.36 -16.68
CA ASN A 245 -2.94 -5.28 -16.65
C ASN A 245 -3.38 -5.02 -15.21
N TYR A 246 -4.06 -3.90 -14.95
CA TYR A 246 -4.59 -3.60 -13.61
C TYR A 246 -5.53 -4.71 -13.10
N SER A 247 -6.40 -5.21 -13.95
CA SER A 247 -7.35 -6.29 -13.63
C SER A 247 -7.58 -7.24 -14.79
N ALA A 248 -8.08 -8.44 -14.52
CA ALA A 248 -8.57 -9.32 -15.56
C ALA A 248 -9.88 -8.79 -16.14
N GLY A 249 -9.89 -8.46 -17.43
CA GLY A 249 -11.04 -7.93 -18.15
C GLY A 249 -10.69 -6.66 -18.93
N SER A 250 -11.44 -6.42 -20.01
CA SER A 250 -11.16 -5.35 -21.00
C SER A 250 -11.36 -3.92 -20.49
N GLU A 251 -11.85 -3.72 -19.27
CA GLU A 251 -12.17 -2.38 -18.77
C GLU A 251 -10.98 -1.65 -18.12
N ALA A 252 -9.84 -2.32 -17.88
CA ALA A 252 -8.68 -1.77 -17.19
C ALA A 252 -7.36 -2.33 -17.76
N GLU A 253 -7.09 -2.05 -19.01
CA GLU A 253 -5.92 -2.55 -19.76
C GLU A 253 -4.63 -1.73 -19.52
N PHE A 254 -4.64 -0.73 -18.63
CA PHE A 254 -3.43 0.03 -18.34
C PHE A 254 -2.46 -0.79 -17.46
N ILE A 255 -1.17 -0.55 -17.70
CA ILE A 255 -0.06 -1.16 -16.97
C ILE A 255 0.73 -0.02 -16.31
N ASP A 256 0.78 0.01 -14.99
CA ASP A 256 1.51 1.03 -14.25
C ASP A 256 2.52 0.44 -13.27
N GLY A 257 3.45 1.30 -12.83
CA GLY A 257 4.60 0.89 -12.03
C GLY A 257 4.22 0.44 -10.64
N PHE A 258 3.32 1.16 -9.96
CA PHE A 258 3.04 0.83 -8.56
C PHE A 258 2.09 -0.37 -8.39
N HIS A 259 1.14 -0.62 -9.30
CA HIS A 259 0.33 -1.85 -9.25
C HIS A 259 1.17 -3.09 -9.61
N THR A 260 2.05 -2.97 -10.63
CA THR A 260 3.04 -4.03 -10.94
C THR A 260 3.98 -4.25 -9.76
N GLY A 261 4.42 -3.16 -9.11
CA GLY A 261 5.24 -3.21 -7.89
C GLY A 261 4.57 -3.99 -6.76
N TYR A 262 3.29 -3.73 -6.47
CA TYR A 262 2.53 -4.50 -5.47
C TYR A 262 2.41 -5.99 -5.80
N ILE A 263 2.25 -6.35 -7.09
CA ILE A 263 2.22 -7.77 -7.49
C ILE A 263 3.56 -8.42 -7.16
N LEU A 264 4.67 -7.80 -7.55
CA LEU A 264 6.01 -8.34 -7.31
C LEU A 264 6.39 -8.33 -5.82
N GLU A 265 5.96 -7.32 -5.06
CA GLU A 265 6.12 -7.30 -3.61
C GLU A 265 5.42 -8.49 -2.95
N GLY A 266 4.14 -8.71 -3.25
CA GLY A 266 3.38 -9.82 -2.69
C GLY A 266 4.00 -11.18 -3.01
N LEU A 267 4.40 -11.42 -4.27
CA LEU A 267 5.07 -12.64 -4.70
C LEU A 267 6.47 -12.80 -4.07
N SER A 268 7.22 -11.69 -3.95
CA SER A 268 8.54 -11.69 -3.29
C SER A 268 8.42 -12.05 -1.82
N ILE A 269 7.47 -11.45 -1.11
CA ILE A 269 7.18 -11.78 0.28
C ILE A 269 6.80 -13.26 0.42
N ALA A 270 5.97 -13.78 -0.47
CA ALA A 270 5.58 -15.19 -0.46
C ALA A 270 6.81 -16.11 -0.63
N LYS A 271 7.68 -15.82 -1.61
CA LYS A 271 8.92 -16.60 -1.84
C LYS A 271 9.86 -16.55 -0.63
N LEU A 272 10.07 -15.40 -0.02
CA LEU A 272 10.89 -15.21 1.19
C LEU A 272 10.32 -15.94 2.41
N ASN A 273 9.02 -16.24 2.41
CA ASN A 273 8.34 -16.98 3.47
C ASN A 273 8.12 -18.47 3.12
N GLY A 274 8.79 -18.99 2.08
CA GLY A 274 8.86 -20.41 1.78
C GLY A 274 7.73 -20.95 0.88
N VAL A 275 6.95 -20.07 0.24
CA VAL A 275 5.97 -20.48 -0.76
C VAL A 275 6.70 -20.84 -2.06
N ILE A 276 6.42 -22.02 -2.59
CA ILE A 276 7.01 -22.52 -3.83
C ILE A 276 6.03 -22.29 -4.98
N PHE A 277 6.52 -21.69 -6.06
CA PHE A 277 5.78 -21.47 -7.32
C PHE A 277 6.76 -21.40 -8.50
N ASP A 278 6.23 -21.33 -9.72
CA ASP A 278 7.02 -21.27 -10.94
C ASP A 278 7.95 -20.03 -10.96
N GLU A 279 9.27 -20.27 -10.95
CA GLU A 279 10.27 -19.20 -10.98
C GLU A 279 10.28 -18.43 -12.30
N ILE A 280 10.00 -19.11 -13.44
CA ILE A 280 9.97 -18.47 -14.76
C ILE A 280 8.89 -17.38 -14.81
N PHE A 281 7.72 -17.65 -14.22
CA PHE A 281 6.64 -16.68 -14.06
C PHE A 281 7.08 -15.43 -13.27
N PHE A 282 7.71 -15.65 -12.12
CA PHE A 282 8.20 -14.56 -11.27
C PHE A 282 9.30 -13.74 -11.96
N ASP A 283 10.30 -14.41 -12.53
CA ASP A 283 11.46 -13.78 -13.15
C ASP A 283 11.07 -12.95 -14.39
N LYS A 284 10.08 -13.42 -15.18
CA LYS A 284 9.52 -12.61 -16.27
C LYS A 284 8.90 -11.31 -15.76
N GLY A 285 8.15 -11.35 -14.66
CA GLY A 285 7.57 -10.16 -14.05
C GLY A 285 8.62 -9.20 -13.53
N VAL A 286 9.64 -9.70 -12.82
CA VAL A 286 10.77 -8.91 -12.34
C VAL A 286 11.51 -8.27 -13.51
N LYS A 287 11.83 -9.03 -14.55
CA LYS A 287 12.50 -8.53 -15.75
C LYS A 287 11.69 -7.40 -16.39
N TYR A 288 10.40 -7.63 -16.61
CA TYR A 288 9.52 -6.60 -17.19
C TYR A 288 9.52 -5.32 -16.35
N PHE A 289 9.40 -5.43 -15.02
CA PHE A 289 9.40 -4.29 -14.11
C PHE A 289 10.69 -3.47 -14.21
N LEU A 290 11.84 -4.15 -14.17
CA LEU A 290 13.15 -3.50 -14.19
C LEU A 290 13.46 -2.82 -15.55
N GLU A 291 13.02 -3.40 -16.66
CA GLU A 291 13.29 -2.90 -18.00
C GLU A 291 12.31 -1.78 -18.42
N ASN A 292 11.05 -1.82 -17.95
CA ASN A 292 10.00 -0.94 -18.46
C ASN A 292 9.61 0.20 -17.52
N PHE A 293 9.84 0.07 -16.20
CA PHE A 293 9.41 1.09 -15.24
C PHE A 293 10.52 1.97 -14.69
N PHE A 294 11.69 1.94 -15.27
CA PHE A 294 12.78 2.85 -14.91
C PHE A 294 13.35 3.54 -16.15
N THR A 295 13.84 4.76 -15.98
CA THR A 295 14.68 5.42 -16.95
C THR A 295 16.13 4.93 -16.81
N GLU A 296 17.02 5.32 -17.74
CA GLU A 296 18.46 5.04 -17.65
C GLU A 296 19.07 5.61 -16.35
N ASP A 297 18.52 6.72 -15.84
CA ASP A 297 18.93 7.36 -14.58
C ASP A 297 18.20 6.79 -13.35
N PHE A 298 17.55 5.62 -13.47
CA PHE A 298 16.82 4.93 -12.40
C PHE A 298 15.61 5.69 -11.83
N LEU A 299 15.03 6.60 -12.60
CA LEU A 299 13.81 7.29 -12.21
C LEU A 299 12.58 6.42 -12.48
N PRO A 300 11.74 6.09 -11.47
CA PRO A 300 10.55 5.27 -11.69
C PRO A 300 9.52 5.96 -12.58
N LYS A 301 9.09 5.27 -13.64
CA LYS A 301 7.99 5.71 -14.52
C LYS A 301 6.64 5.31 -13.96
N TYR A 302 5.65 6.20 -14.07
CA TYR A 302 4.28 5.88 -13.64
C TYR A 302 3.63 4.82 -14.54
N TYR A 303 3.73 5.00 -15.86
CA TYR A 303 3.31 4.01 -16.85
C TYR A 303 4.51 3.42 -17.58
N ASN A 304 4.37 2.21 -18.10
CA ASN A 304 5.43 1.56 -18.88
C ASN A 304 5.91 2.39 -20.09
N ASN A 305 5.03 3.22 -20.65
CA ASN A 305 5.27 4.05 -21.84
C ASN A 305 5.36 5.56 -21.56
N SER A 306 5.27 6.00 -20.29
CA SER A 306 5.28 7.43 -19.95
C SER A 306 5.96 7.70 -18.61
N LEU A 307 6.87 8.69 -18.60
CA LEU A 307 7.49 9.18 -17.38
C LEU A 307 6.51 9.97 -16.50
N PHE A 308 5.61 10.75 -17.12
CA PHE A 308 4.72 11.64 -16.38
C PHE A 308 3.32 11.04 -16.19
N PRO A 309 2.70 11.31 -15.03
CA PRO A 309 3.20 12.09 -13.88
C PRO A 309 4.30 11.35 -13.13
N ILE A 310 5.25 12.07 -12.52
CA ILE A 310 6.15 11.57 -11.50
C ILE A 310 5.36 11.60 -10.18
N ASP A 311 4.99 10.44 -9.67
CA ASP A 311 4.07 10.30 -8.54
C ASP A 311 4.79 9.70 -7.32
N GLY A 312 4.62 10.32 -6.14
CA GLY A 312 5.34 9.91 -4.94
C GLY A 312 4.98 8.51 -4.44
N GLN A 313 3.72 8.04 -4.64
CA GLN A 313 3.35 6.66 -4.32
C GLN A 313 4.09 5.66 -5.20
N ASN A 314 4.21 5.95 -6.50
CA ASN A 314 4.95 5.09 -7.42
C ASN A 314 6.43 4.97 -7.02
N PHE A 315 7.02 6.05 -6.52
CA PHE A 315 8.39 6.02 -6.01
C PHE A 315 8.54 5.20 -4.74
N ALA A 316 7.67 5.42 -3.76
CA ALA A 316 7.68 4.66 -2.53
C ALA A 316 7.52 3.17 -2.81
N GLN A 317 6.59 2.81 -3.71
CA GLN A 317 6.36 1.43 -4.10
C GLN A 317 7.56 0.83 -4.87
N ALA A 318 8.18 1.61 -5.75
CA ALA A 318 9.38 1.15 -6.47
C ALA A 318 10.51 0.78 -5.49
N LEU A 319 10.78 1.60 -4.48
CA LEU A 319 11.79 1.32 -3.46
C LEU A 319 11.46 0.07 -2.64
N GLN A 320 10.20 -0.09 -2.22
CA GLN A 320 9.76 -1.28 -1.47
C GLN A 320 9.88 -2.55 -2.32
N THR A 321 9.43 -2.49 -3.58
CA THR A 321 9.53 -3.62 -4.52
C THR A 321 10.98 -4.00 -4.78
N LEU A 322 11.86 -3.03 -5.06
CA LEU A 322 13.30 -3.27 -5.26
C LEU A 322 13.96 -3.88 -4.03
N TYR A 323 13.60 -3.43 -2.83
CA TYR A 323 14.09 -4.02 -1.58
C TYR A 323 13.75 -5.51 -1.47
N TYR A 324 12.51 -5.93 -1.76
CA TYR A 324 12.13 -7.33 -1.69
C TYR A 324 12.76 -8.18 -2.79
N ILE A 325 12.87 -7.66 -4.03
CA ILE A 325 13.57 -8.33 -5.14
C ILE A 325 15.05 -8.50 -4.80
N HIS A 326 15.68 -7.47 -4.22
CA HIS A 326 17.08 -7.55 -3.78
C HIS A 326 17.28 -8.63 -2.71
N LYS A 327 16.40 -8.73 -1.74
CA LYS A 327 16.45 -9.79 -0.71
C LYS A 327 16.42 -11.21 -1.29
N ILE A 328 15.75 -11.42 -2.42
CA ILE A 328 15.72 -12.73 -3.11
C ILE A 328 17.01 -12.96 -3.90
N ASN A 329 17.47 -11.94 -4.64
CA ASN A 329 18.50 -12.11 -5.68
C ASN A 329 19.89 -11.59 -5.29
N ALA A 330 20.03 -10.92 -4.15
CA ALA A 330 21.29 -10.35 -3.62
C ALA A 330 22.08 -9.44 -4.59
N THR A 331 21.44 -8.77 -5.56
CA THR A 331 22.16 -8.26 -6.74
C THR A 331 22.04 -6.78 -7.07
N LYS A 332 21.27 -5.92 -6.36
CA LYS A 332 20.94 -4.58 -6.89
C LYS A 332 20.88 -3.43 -5.89
N ASP A 333 21.77 -3.36 -4.92
CA ASP A 333 21.87 -2.21 -3.97
C ASP A 333 22.01 -0.88 -4.70
N LYS A 334 22.87 -0.81 -5.71
CA LYS A 334 23.12 0.42 -6.48
C LYS A 334 21.85 0.95 -7.17
N MET A 335 20.94 0.08 -7.61
CA MET A 335 19.69 0.50 -8.22
C MET A 335 18.75 1.12 -7.18
N ILE A 336 18.69 0.55 -5.98
CA ILE A 336 17.90 1.09 -4.87
C ILE A 336 18.42 2.47 -4.46
N GLU A 337 19.74 2.59 -4.27
CA GLU A 337 20.40 3.85 -3.91
C GLU A 337 20.11 4.94 -4.95
N ASN A 338 20.34 4.66 -6.23
CA ASN A 338 20.11 5.61 -7.32
C ASN A 338 18.63 6.01 -7.41
N THR A 339 17.70 5.03 -7.29
CA THR A 339 16.26 5.30 -7.29
C THR A 339 15.87 6.22 -6.12
N PHE A 340 16.42 5.98 -4.93
CA PHE A 340 16.19 6.86 -3.78
C PHE A 340 16.74 8.26 -4.00
N GLU A 341 17.98 8.40 -4.49
CA GLU A 341 18.60 9.71 -4.77
C GLU A 341 17.80 10.53 -5.80
N GLN A 342 17.33 9.88 -6.88
CA GLN A 342 16.49 10.54 -7.88
C GLN A 342 15.13 10.95 -7.29
N THR A 343 14.53 10.10 -6.46
CA THR A 343 13.29 10.41 -5.75
C THR A 343 13.45 11.63 -4.86
N ASP A 344 14.50 11.63 -4.04
CA ASP A 344 14.80 12.71 -3.10
C ASP A 344 15.04 14.03 -3.84
N LYS A 345 15.85 14.01 -4.88
CA LYS A 345 16.16 15.18 -5.71
C LYS A 345 14.90 15.82 -6.34
N ILE A 346 13.93 15.02 -6.74
CA ILE A 346 12.77 15.50 -7.52
C ILE A 346 11.57 15.87 -6.65
N LEU A 347 11.31 15.09 -5.60
CA LEU A 347 10.07 15.24 -4.81
C LEU A 347 10.29 15.81 -3.42
N TRP A 348 11.52 15.80 -2.89
CA TRP A 348 11.76 16.35 -1.57
C TRP A 348 11.43 17.84 -1.52
N ASN A 349 10.70 18.25 -0.47
CA ASN A 349 10.31 19.63 -0.22
C ASN A 349 11.09 20.16 0.99
N GLU A 350 11.59 21.38 0.92
CA GLU A 350 12.32 22.06 2.02
C GLU A 350 11.48 22.19 3.31
N LYS A 351 10.16 22.01 3.22
CA LYS A 351 9.26 21.96 4.37
C LYS A 351 9.32 20.67 5.17
N GLY A 352 10.18 19.70 4.77
CA GLY A 352 10.44 18.48 5.52
C GLY A 352 9.55 17.28 5.15
N TYR A 353 9.03 17.22 3.93
CA TYR A 353 8.23 16.12 3.41
C TYR A 353 8.38 15.97 1.90
N TYR A 354 7.91 14.87 1.30
CA TYR A 354 7.85 14.67 -0.14
C TYR A 354 6.59 15.29 -0.75
N SER A 355 6.77 16.02 -1.84
CA SER A 355 5.69 16.58 -2.64
C SER A 355 4.85 15.46 -3.26
N TYR A 356 3.55 15.71 -3.45
CA TYR A 356 2.62 14.69 -3.95
C TYR A 356 3.02 14.14 -5.31
N MET A 357 3.21 15.03 -6.29
CA MET A 357 3.45 14.60 -7.66
C MET A 357 4.07 15.75 -8.48
N LYS A 358 4.82 15.41 -9.53
CA LYS A 358 5.33 16.35 -10.53
C LYS A 358 4.80 15.97 -11.90
N THR A 359 4.18 16.93 -12.57
CA THR A 359 3.80 16.83 -13.98
C THR A 359 4.89 17.43 -14.86
N LYS A 360 4.74 17.38 -16.17
CA LYS A 360 5.64 18.04 -17.12
C LYS A 360 5.72 19.57 -16.87
N TYR A 361 4.68 20.18 -16.33
CA TYR A 361 4.52 21.64 -16.26
C TYR A 361 4.62 22.21 -14.86
N PHE A 362 4.27 21.46 -13.81
CA PHE A 362 4.26 21.96 -12.43
C PHE A 362 4.41 20.81 -11.40
N THR A 363 4.77 21.20 -10.18
CA THR A 363 4.88 20.28 -9.04
C THR A 363 3.72 20.55 -8.07
N TYR A 364 2.98 19.51 -7.70
CA TYR A 364 1.98 19.54 -6.64
C TYR A 364 2.68 19.34 -5.29
N THR A 365 2.81 20.42 -4.55
CA THR A 365 3.57 20.45 -3.29
C THR A 365 2.81 20.03 -2.04
N PRO A 366 1.48 19.94 -1.97
CA PRO A 366 0.82 19.53 -0.74
C PRO A 366 1.30 18.18 -0.22
N ALA A 367 1.48 18.08 1.10
CA ALA A 367 1.72 16.80 1.76
C ALA A 367 0.47 15.93 1.66
N MET A 368 0.62 14.73 1.12
CA MET A 368 -0.42 13.70 0.99
C MET A 368 0.09 12.45 1.70
N ASP A 369 -0.05 12.41 3.05
CA ASP A 369 0.68 11.45 3.88
C ASP A 369 0.31 10.00 3.59
N ARG A 370 -0.99 9.70 3.39
CA ARG A 370 -1.42 8.35 2.98
C ARG A 370 -0.85 7.91 1.63
N TRP A 371 -0.68 8.86 0.72
CA TRP A 371 -0.28 8.56 -0.65
C TRP A 371 1.23 8.56 -0.83
N VAL A 372 1.96 9.43 -0.12
CA VAL A 372 3.40 9.63 -0.34
C VAL A 372 4.23 9.43 0.92
N ASN A 373 4.00 10.26 1.96
CA ASN A 373 4.97 10.41 3.03
C ASN A 373 5.07 9.18 3.94
N ALA A 374 3.95 8.52 4.26
CA ALA A 374 3.96 7.31 5.06
C ALA A 374 4.51 6.11 4.27
N PRO A 375 4.10 5.85 3.00
CA PRO A 375 4.76 4.84 2.17
C PRO A 375 6.27 5.08 1.96
N MET A 376 6.71 6.35 1.81
CA MET A 376 8.13 6.69 1.75
C MET A 376 8.84 6.43 3.07
N TYR A 377 8.24 6.80 4.20
CA TYR A 377 8.79 6.52 5.52
C TYR A 377 8.97 5.00 5.74
N LEU A 378 7.99 4.20 5.33
CA LEU A 378 8.09 2.73 5.34
C LEU A 378 9.22 2.24 4.42
N ALA A 379 9.30 2.74 3.18
CA ALA A 379 10.39 2.39 2.28
C ALA A 379 11.76 2.71 2.89
N LEU A 380 11.91 3.91 3.48
CA LEU A 380 13.15 4.33 4.13
C LEU A 380 13.50 3.47 5.36
N SER A 381 12.51 2.98 6.10
CA SER A 381 12.75 2.06 7.23
C SER A 381 13.33 0.73 6.77
N TYR A 382 12.97 0.25 5.57
CA TYR A 382 13.60 -0.92 4.96
C TYR A 382 15.05 -0.67 4.56
N LEU A 383 15.39 0.54 4.15
CA LEU A 383 16.72 0.91 3.63
C LEU A 383 17.69 1.41 4.71
N TYR A 384 17.17 1.76 5.89
CA TYR A 384 17.97 2.16 7.04
C TYR A 384 18.85 1.00 7.52
#